data_3d0401195a2bb4c550297bc3fb4634f9
#
_entry.id   3d0401195a2bb4c550297bc3fb4634f9
#
_cell.length_a   1.000
_cell.length_b   1.000
_cell.length_c   1.000
_cell.angle_alpha   90.00
_cell.angle_beta   90.00
_cell.angle_gamma   90.00
#
_symmetry.space_group_name_H-M   'P 1'
#
loop_
_entity.id
_entity.type
_entity.pdbx_description
1 polymer ?
#
loop_
_entity_poly.entity_id
_entity_poly.type
_entity_poly.pdbx_seq_one_letter_code
_entity_poly.pdbx_strand_id
1 'polypeptide(L)'
;IENVQPGETVTWQPTDIDPNTNCHYAAYALIGTAGKGESSQADIFVGLDRPGTPQNFVATADGSKVNLTWEAPAMGERGGLYDNATYTLRMKYNDGKEQTVTEGIEGTSYVYNATGEEATMTFSLYAVNSAGECTVGAESGQVTAGQAASLPFKESFVNAGLEHKGWQKATTQNDEYYTYDAWCLSSEATMYYLLNDEYIRILPQDDDNGFASCKFYGYSEDGQTESLISPRMAVGETKNVKVSFYYWNTLEDANKSEVKLYVSRDGGDWENVLSTKPLTEGMPQWEQYSKVLSMEGTTDLRIKLDAVRHDGPIVNISIDNICVEATTETGISSVTTGDDCQAHTDYFTISGTRINRPTAPGTYIVRTGKSVKKVVLK
;
A
#
# COMPACT_ATOMS: atom_id res chain seq x y z
N ILE A 1 -33.95 -50.68 -11.97
CA ILE A 1 -34.84 -50.88 -10.82
C ILE A 1 -36.25 -51.07 -11.42
N GLU A 2 -36.93 -52.13 -11.06
CA GLU A 2 -38.25 -52.51 -11.62
C GLU A 2 -39.34 -52.41 -10.54
N ASN A 3 -40.57 -52.15 -10.99
CA ASN A 3 -41.78 -52.15 -10.15
C ASN A 3 -41.81 -51.08 -9.01
N VAL A 4 -41.26 -49.92 -9.25
CA VAL A 4 -41.31 -48.77 -8.34
C VAL A 4 -42.70 -48.12 -8.41
N GLN A 5 -43.30 -47.82 -7.28
CA GLN A 5 -44.59 -47.15 -7.21
C GLN A 5 -44.45 -45.62 -7.26
N PRO A 6 -45.43 -44.88 -7.79
CA PRO A 6 -45.42 -43.45 -7.77
C PRO A 6 -45.25 -42.89 -6.32
N GLY A 7 -44.27 -42.02 -6.12
CA GLY A 7 -43.94 -41.43 -4.81
C GLY A 7 -43.03 -42.28 -3.93
N GLU A 8 -42.59 -43.46 -4.37
CA GLU A 8 -41.62 -44.30 -3.66
C GLU A 8 -40.18 -43.74 -3.87
N THR A 9 -39.40 -43.63 -2.79
CA THR A 9 -37.99 -43.29 -2.86
C THR A 9 -37.14 -44.52 -3.11
N VAL A 10 -36.37 -44.52 -4.17
CA VAL A 10 -35.51 -45.63 -4.55
C VAL A 10 -34.07 -45.22 -4.43
N THR A 11 -33.28 -46.08 -3.80
CA THR A 11 -31.83 -45.91 -3.74
C THR A 11 -31.17 -46.93 -4.68
N TRP A 12 -30.30 -46.41 -5.53
CA TRP A 12 -29.46 -47.23 -6.40
C TRP A 12 -27.99 -46.90 -6.19
N GLN A 13 -27.16 -47.91 -6.11
CA GLN A 13 -25.73 -47.76 -5.96
C GLN A 13 -25.03 -48.42 -7.17
N PRO A 14 -24.30 -47.67 -7.98
CA PRO A 14 -23.53 -48.24 -9.09
C PRO A 14 -22.36 -49.09 -8.58
N THR A 15 -22.06 -50.19 -9.27
CA THR A 15 -21.03 -51.16 -8.88
C THR A 15 -19.76 -51.13 -9.73
N ASP A 16 -19.86 -50.53 -10.93
CA ASP A 16 -18.75 -50.51 -11.91
C ASP A 16 -18.43 -49.07 -12.28
N ILE A 17 -17.82 -48.34 -11.35
CA ILE A 17 -17.41 -46.97 -11.55
C ILE A 17 -15.90 -46.89 -11.56
N ASP A 18 -15.33 -46.31 -12.60
CA ASP A 18 -13.92 -45.92 -12.58
C ASP A 18 -13.70 -44.80 -11.58
N PRO A 19 -12.81 -44.96 -10.57
CA PRO A 19 -12.53 -43.92 -9.62
C PRO A 19 -11.82 -42.74 -10.32
N ASN A 20 -11.99 -41.56 -9.76
CA ASN A 20 -11.41 -40.29 -10.24
C ASN A 20 -11.92 -39.84 -11.61
N THR A 21 -13.18 -40.16 -11.94
CA THR A 21 -13.88 -39.74 -13.16
C THR A 21 -15.11 -38.90 -12.86
N ASN A 22 -15.47 -38.05 -13.81
CA ASN A 22 -16.80 -37.42 -13.84
C ASN A 22 -17.78 -38.38 -14.42
N CYS A 23 -18.81 -38.75 -13.68
CA CYS A 23 -19.87 -39.60 -14.11
C CYS A 23 -21.12 -38.76 -14.38
N HIS A 24 -21.71 -38.97 -15.56
CA HIS A 24 -23.02 -38.42 -15.93
C HIS A 24 -24.10 -39.42 -15.65
N TYR A 25 -25.03 -39.09 -14.77
CA TYR A 25 -26.16 -39.90 -14.43
C TYR A 25 -27.44 -39.32 -15.01
N ALA A 26 -28.26 -40.16 -15.63
CA ALA A 26 -29.58 -39.77 -16.09
C ALA A 26 -30.62 -40.80 -15.60
N ALA A 27 -31.55 -40.36 -14.77
CA ALA A 27 -32.65 -41.16 -14.28
C ALA A 27 -33.94 -40.79 -14.99
N TYR A 28 -34.70 -41.77 -15.43
CA TYR A 28 -35.99 -41.56 -16.05
C TYR A 28 -36.98 -42.68 -15.67
N ALA A 29 -38.22 -42.33 -15.58
CA ALA A 29 -39.30 -43.31 -15.39
C ALA A 29 -39.65 -43.99 -16.70
N LEU A 30 -39.79 -45.31 -16.67
CA LEU A 30 -40.37 -46.13 -17.74
C LEU A 30 -41.76 -46.55 -17.32
N ILE A 31 -42.78 -46.25 -18.13
CA ILE A 31 -44.16 -46.58 -17.82
C ILE A 31 -44.58 -47.63 -18.80
N GLY A 32 -44.35 -48.91 -18.47
CA GLY A 32 -44.69 -50.05 -19.28
C GLY A 32 -44.32 -49.88 -20.75
N THR A 33 -45.32 -50.06 -21.66
CA THR A 33 -45.18 -49.84 -23.12
C THR A 33 -45.40 -48.37 -23.53
N ALA A 34 -45.79 -47.49 -22.58
CA ALA A 34 -46.13 -46.09 -22.90
C ALA A 34 -44.93 -45.20 -23.18
N GLY A 35 -43.71 -45.67 -22.85
CA GLY A 35 -42.48 -44.99 -23.19
C GLY A 35 -41.71 -44.45 -21.99
N LYS A 36 -40.76 -43.61 -22.31
CA LYS A 36 -39.78 -43.04 -21.40
C LYS A 36 -40.17 -41.60 -21.05
N GLY A 37 -40.20 -41.30 -19.76
CA GLY A 37 -40.41 -39.94 -19.26
C GLY A 37 -39.18 -39.04 -19.46
N GLU A 38 -39.31 -37.79 -19.07
CA GLU A 38 -38.16 -36.87 -19.01
C GLU A 38 -37.14 -37.38 -18.02
N SER A 39 -35.84 -37.11 -18.29
CA SER A 39 -34.76 -37.52 -17.43
C SER A 39 -34.43 -36.41 -16.40
N SER A 40 -34.19 -36.83 -15.16
CA SER A 40 -33.42 -36.04 -14.21
C SER A 40 -31.94 -36.39 -14.35
N GLN A 41 -31.08 -35.40 -14.46
CA GLN A 41 -29.63 -35.59 -14.71
C GLN A 41 -28.80 -35.05 -13.59
N ALA A 42 -27.65 -35.67 -13.34
CA ALA A 42 -26.63 -35.20 -12.39
C ALA A 42 -25.25 -35.58 -12.91
N ASP A 43 -24.31 -34.64 -12.82
CA ASP A 43 -22.89 -34.87 -13.01
C ASP A 43 -22.23 -34.96 -11.65
N ILE A 44 -21.52 -36.06 -11.38
CA ILE A 44 -20.94 -36.34 -10.09
C ILE A 44 -19.51 -36.84 -10.31
N PHE A 45 -18.55 -36.20 -9.63
CA PHE A 45 -17.19 -36.72 -9.57
C PHE A 45 -17.15 -37.88 -8.57
N VAL A 46 -16.61 -39.02 -8.99
CA VAL A 46 -16.49 -40.21 -8.17
C VAL A 46 -15.05 -40.44 -7.80
N GLY A 47 -14.78 -40.55 -6.50
CA GLY A 47 -13.44 -40.72 -5.93
C GLY A 47 -13.09 -39.61 -4.95
N LEU A 48 -11.83 -39.63 -4.51
CA LEU A 48 -11.29 -38.56 -3.67
C LEU A 48 -10.97 -37.35 -4.54
N ASP A 49 -11.72 -36.29 -4.34
CA ASP A 49 -11.52 -35.02 -5.05
C ASP A 49 -10.49 -34.14 -4.32
N ARG A 50 -9.83 -33.25 -5.06
CA ARG A 50 -9.08 -32.14 -4.44
C ARG A 50 -10.04 -31.22 -3.71
N PRO A 51 -9.67 -30.63 -2.57
CA PRO A 51 -10.51 -29.62 -1.94
C PRO A 51 -10.81 -28.47 -2.90
N GLY A 52 -11.97 -27.86 -2.79
CA GLY A 52 -12.26 -26.60 -3.46
C GLY A 52 -11.54 -25.42 -2.80
N THR A 53 -11.83 -24.21 -3.27
CA THR A 53 -11.30 -22.98 -2.72
C THR A 53 -11.81 -22.75 -1.29
N PRO A 54 -10.94 -22.43 -0.31
CA PRO A 54 -11.37 -21.98 1.03
C PRO A 54 -12.32 -20.79 0.95
N GLN A 55 -13.26 -20.73 1.89
CA GLN A 55 -14.32 -19.72 1.90
C GLN A 55 -14.04 -18.66 2.97
N ASN A 56 -14.58 -17.44 2.77
CA ASN A 56 -14.54 -16.35 3.77
C ASN A 56 -13.14 -16.08 4.34
N PHE A 57 -12.11 -16.12 3.47
CA PHE A 57 -10.73 -15.87 3.87
C PHE A 57 -10.52 -14.38 4.15
N VAL A 58 -10.22 -14.07 5.42
CA VAL A 58 -10.04 -12.70 5.92
C VAL A 58 -8.68 -12.57 6.60
N ALA A 59 -8.00 -11.47 6.32
CA ALA A 59 -6.79 -11.03 7.01
C ALA A 59 -7.08 -9.73 7.78
N THR A 60 -6.68 -9.69 9.06
CA THR A 60 -6.82 -8.50 9.91
C THR A 60 -5.50 -8.23 10.61
N ALA A 61 -4.93 -7.04 10.37
CA ALA A 61 -3.67 -6.63 10.98
C ALA A 61 -3.87 -6.03 12.38
N ASP A 62 -2.95 -6.35 13.27
CA ASP A 62 -2.79 -5.78 14.61
C ASP A 62 -1.29 -5.58 14.87
N GLY A 63 -0.80 -4.39 14.55
CA GLY A 63 0.62 -4.07 14.62
C GLY A 63 1.47 -4.95 13.68
N SER A 64 2.33 -5.78 14.24
CA SER A 64 3.14 -6.75 13.49
C SER A 64 2.48 -8.12 13.31
N LYS A 65 1.26 -8.31 13.84
CA LYS A 65 0.52 -9.57 13.68
C LYS A 65 -0.56 -9.42 12.64
N VAL A 66 -0.78 -10.48 11.87
CA VAL A 66 -1.93 -10.61 10.99
C VAL A 66 -2.70 -11.85 11.39
N ASN A 67 -3.93 -11.64 11.83
CA ASN A 67 -4.86 -12.71 12.14
C ASN A 67 -5.57 -13.12 10.85
N LEU A 68 -5.43 -14.38 10.47
CA LEU A 68 -6.01 -14.99 9.28
C LEU A 68 -7.08 -15.98 9.71
N THR A 69 -8.27 -15.88 9.13
CA THR A 69 -9.39 -16.78 9.39
C THR A 69 -10.09 -17.15 8.09
N TRP A 70 -10.64 -18.36 8.03
CA TRP A 70 -11.34 -18.86 6.85
C TRP A 70 -12.34 -19.94 7.22
N GLU A 71 -13.12 -20.36 6.26
CA GLU A 71 -13.95 -21.54 6.33
C GLU A 71 -13.42 -22.61 5.37
N ALA A 72 -13.60 -23.87 5.74
CA ALA A 72 -13.23 -25.00 4.89
C ALA A 72 -14.02 -24.95 3.55
N PRO A 73 -13.46 -25.48 2.45
CA PRO A 73 -14.19 -25.63 1.22
C PRO A 73 -15.50 -26.41 1.44
N ALA A 74 -16.57 -25.97 0.82
CA ALA A 74 -17.87 -26.65 0.94
C ALA A 74 -17.89 -28.02 0.25
N MET A 75 -17.07 -28.19 -0.81
CA MET A 75 -16.96 -29.42 -1.60
C MET A 75 -15.61 -29.46 -2.32
N GLY A 76 -15.31 -30.57 -2.95
CA GLY A 76 -14.16 -30.71 -3.84
C GLY A 76 -14.29 -29.87 -5.12
N GLU A 77 -13.17 -29.65 -5.82
CA GLU A 77 -13.11 -28.83 -7.05
C GLU A 77 -14.08 -29.27 -8.15
N ARG A 78 -14.35 -30.57 -8.23
CA ARG A 78 -15.23 -31.18 -9.22
C ARG A 78 -16.62 -31.49 -8.66
N GLY A 79 -16.94 -30.92 -7.49
CA GLY A 79 -18.20 -31.20 -6.79
C GLY A 79 -18.22 -32.55 -6.07
N GLY A 80 -17.07 -33.23 -5.99
CA GLY A 80 -16.91 -34.50 -5.27
C GLY A 80 -16.67 -34.30 -3.78
N LEU A 81 -16.58 -35.43 -3.09
CA LEU A 81 -16.18 -35.46 -1.69
C LEU A 81 -14.66 -35.35 -1.57
N TYR A 82 -14.20 -34.62 -0.58
CA TYR A 82 -12.81 -34.58 -0.18
C TYR A 82 -12.65 -34.95 1.29
N ASP A 83 -11.52 -35.50 1.65
CA ASP A 83 -11.16 -35.82 3.03
C ASP A 83 -10.48 -34.64 3.72
N ASN A 84 -9.96 -34.87 4.93
CA ASN A 84 -9.30 -33.85 5.73
C ASN A 84 -8.34 -32.97 4.91
N ALA A 85 -8.62 -31.69 4.84
CA ALA A 85 -7.75 -30.72 4.21
C ALA A 85 -6.83 -30.05 5.23
N THR A 86 -5.57 -29.89 4.87
CA THR A 86 -4.64 -28.92 5.45
C THR A 86 -4.53 -27.72 4.51
N TYR A 87 -3.82 -26.67 4.94
CA TYR A 87 -3.74 -25.46 4.14
C TYR A 87 -2.29 -25.02 3.92
N THR A 88 -2.04 -24.51 2.73
CA THR A 88 -0.82 -23.78 2.36
C THR A 88 -1.11 -22.31 2.31
N LEU A 89 -0.39 -21.53 3.10
CA LEU A 89 -0.46 -20.08 3.10
C LEU A 89 0.68 -19.50 2.29
N ARG A 90 0.34 -18.63 1.35
CA ARG A 90 1.28 -17.84 0.57
C ARG A 90 1.03 -16.36 0.79
N MET A 91 2.01 -15.53 0.49
CA MET A 91 1.97 -14.09 0.65
C MET A 91 2.70 -13.43 -0.52
N LYS A 92 2.22 -12.27 -0.92
CA LYS A 92 2.92 -11.35 -1.84
C LYS A 92 2.87 -9.92 -1.28
N TYR A 93 3.96 -9.17 -1.44
CA TYR A 93 3.91 -7.72 -1.38
C TYR A 93 3.30 -7.18 -2.68
N ASN A 94 2.79 -5.94 -2.70
CA ASN A 94 2.03 -5.41 -3.83
C ASN A 94 2.74 -5.51 -5.20
N ASP A 95 4.05 -5.43 -5.22
CA ASP A 95 4.91 -5.50 -6.41
C ASP A 95 5.72 -6.81 -6.52
N GLY A 96 5.52 -7.71 -5.56
CA GLY A 96 6.34 -8.89 -5.38
C GLY A 96 5.76 -10.17 -5.97
N LYS A 97 6.63 -11.18 -6.06
CA LYS A 97 6.23 -12.55 -6.35
C LYS A 97 5.63 -13.18 -5.10
N GLU A 98 4.65 -14.05 -5.31
CA GLU A 98 4.08 -14.88 -4.25
C GLU A 98 5.15 -15.79 -3.66
N GLN A 99 5.20 -15.88 -2.33
CA GLN A 99 6.11 -16.74 -1.58
C GLN A 99 5.34 -17.56 -0.55
N THR A 100 5.75 -18.80 -0.35
CA THR A 100 5.15 -19.67 0.67
C THR A 100 5.55 -19.19 2.06
N VAL A 101 4.56 -18.96 2.90
CA VAL A 101 4.72 -18.61 4.31
C VAL A 101 4.84 -19.88 5.16
N THR A 102 3.91 -20.80 4.97
CA THR A 102 3.87 -22.09 5.68
C THR A 102 2.94 -23.05 4.96
N GLU A 103 3.14 -24.35 5.23
CA GLU A 103 2.35 -25.46 4.70
C GLU A 103 1.83 -26.33 5.85
N GLY A 104 0.81 -27.12 5.57
CA GLY A 104 0.27 -28.10 6.52
C GLY A 104 -0.48 -27.46 7.69
N ILE A 105 -1.05 -26.27 7.52
CA ILE A 105 -1.86 -25.63 8.56
C ILE A 105 -3.10 -26.48 8.81
N GLU A 106 -3.35 -26.85 10.06
CA GLU A 106 -4.57 -27.51 10.50
C GLU A 106 -5.57 -26.50 11.06
N GLY A 107 -6.86 -26.77 10.90
CA GLY A 107 -7.93 -25.89 11.36
C GLY A 107 -8.23 -24.71 10.38
N THR A 108 -8.84 -23.64 10.89
CA THR A 108 -9.40 -22.55 10.09
C THR A 108 -8.90 -21.16 10.51
N SER A 109 -7.73 -21.10 11.13
CA SER A 109 -7.08 -19.85 11.52
C SER A 109 -5.57 -19.99 11.57
N TYR A 110 -4.88 -18.88 11.35
CA TYR A 110 -3.42 -18.78 11.48
C TYR A 110 -3.03 -17.36 11.88
N VAL A 111 -1.97 -17.20 12.65
CA VAL A 111 -1.39 -15.90 13.00
C VAL A 111 -0.03 -15.77 12.32
N TYR A 112 0.04 -14.87 11.37
CA TYR A 112 1.30 -14.47 10.74
C TYR A 112 1.96 -13.36 11.57
N ASN A 113 3.26 -13.48 11.86
CA ASN A 113 4.03 -12.46 12.56
C ASN A 113 5.02 -11.82 11.59
N ALA A 114 4.77 -10.58 11.19
CA ALA A 114 5.68 -9.81 10.37
C ALA A 114 6.89 -9.36 11.19
N THR A 115 8.09 -9.71 10.73
CA THR A 115 9.36 -9.42 11.44
C THR A 115 10.10 -8.20 10.88
N GLY A 116 9.75 -7.76 9.66
CA GLY A 116 10.30 -6.58 9.01
C GLY A 116 9.56 -5.29 9.38
N GLU A 117 10.00 -4.19 8.80
CA GLU A 117 9.26 -2.94 8.85
C GLU A 117 7.86 -3.09 8.24
N GLU A 118 6.97 -2.18 8.56
CA GLU A 118 5.59 -2.21 8.10
C GLU A 118 5.53 -2.15 6.57
N ALA A 119 4.79 -3.11 5.99
CA ALA A 119 4.59 -3.22 4.55
C ALA A 119 3.17 -3.70 4.24
N THR A 120 2.67 -3.36 3.06
CA THR A 120 1.36 -3.82 2.59
C THR A 120 1.51 -5.14 1.85
N MET A 121 0.70 -6.12 2.22
CA MET A 121 0.75 -7.47 1.70
C MET A 121 -0.65 -8.06 1.46
N THR A 122 -0.72 -9.06 0.60
CA THR A 122 -1.91 -9.87 0.34
C THR A 122 -1.55 -11.33 0.59
N PHE A 123 -2.47 -12.07 1.19
CA PHE A 123 -2.32 -13.50 1.43
C PHE A 123 -3.18 -14.31 0.48
N SER A 124 -2.66 -15.48 0.09
CA SER A 124 -3.37 -16.49 -0.69
C SER A 124 -3.38 -17.80 0.09
N LEU A 125 -4.54 -18.43 0.19
CA LEU A 125 -4.75 -19.65 0.97
C LEU A 125 -5.22 -20.78 0.06
N TYR A 126 -4.52 -21.89 0.08
CA TYR A 126 -4.79 -23.07 -0.72
C TYR A 126 -5.12 -24.27 0.18
N ALA A 127 -6.22 -24.93 -0.07
CA ALA A 127 -6.56 -26.18 0.60
C ALA A 127 -5.87 -27.37 -0.07
N VAL A 128 -5.37 -28.31 0.71
CA VAL A 128 -4.56 -29.44 0.25
C VAL A 128 -5.01 -30.72 0.92
N ASN A 129 -5.16 -31.79 0.14
CA ASN A 129 -5.33 -33.17 0.63
C ASN A 129 -4.43 -34.14 -0.14
N SER A 130 -4.63 -35.45 0.04
CA SER A 130 -3.83 -36.46 -0.66
C SER A 130 -4.06 -36.50 -2.17
N ALA A 131 -5.17 -35.95 -2.67
CA ALA A 131 -5.44 -35.80 -4.12
C ALA A 131 -4.77 -34.54 -4.72
N GLY A 132 -4.24 -33.64 -3.90
CA GLY A 132 -3.50 -32.45 -4.30
C GLY A 132 -4.01 -31.14 -3.71
N GLU A 133 -3.37 -30.06 -4.12
CA GLU A 133 -3.72 -28.67 -3.79
C GLU A 133 -4.85 -28.18 -4.71
N CYS A 134 -5.77 -27.37 -4.19
CA CYS A 134 -6.80 -26.72 -5.00
C CYS A 134 -6.16 -25.81 -6.07
N THR A 135 -6.77 -25.73 -7.26
CA THR A 135 -6.19 -24.97 -8.37
C THR A 135 -6.34 -23.46 -8.20
N VAL A 136 -7.34 -23.03 -7.44
CA VAL A 136 -7.61 -21.62 -7.14
C VAL A 136 -7.58 -21.41 -5.64
N GLY A 137 -6.65 -20.58 -5.18
CA GLY A 137 -6.58 -20.15 -3.78
C GLY A 137 -7.59 -19.05 -3.47
N ALA A 138 -7.96 -18.94 -2.19
CA ALA A 138 -8.67 -17.77 -1.69
C ALA A 138 -7.67 -16.62 -1.46
N GLU A 139 -7.98 -15.42 -1.90
CA GLU A 139 -7.18 -14.22 -1.64
C GLU A 139 -7.79 -13.39 -0.50
N SER A 140 -6.96 -12.86 0.38
CA SER A 140 -7.38 -11.87 1.39
C SER A 140 -7.46 -10.47 0.77
N GLY A 141 -8.13 -9.54 1.48
CA GLY A 141 -7.88 -8.13 1.24
C GLY A 141 -6.41 -7.75 1.55
N GLN A 142 -5.99 -6.58 1.09
CA GLN A 142 -4.70 -6.01 1.45
C GLN A 142 -4.66 -5.65 2.94
N VAL A 143 -3.56 -5.95 3.60
CA VAL A 143 -3.30 -5.55 4.98
C VAL A 143 -1.89 -4.97 5.09
N THR A 144 -1.74 -3.98 5.98
CA THR A 144 -0.45 -3.39 6.31
C THR A 144 -0.04 -3.83 7.70
N ALA A 145 1.09 -4.54 7.82
CA ALA A 145 1.59 -5.05 9.08
C ALA A 145 3.13 -5.05 9.10
N GLY A 146 3.70 -4.96 10.29
CA GLY A 146 5.14 -4.98 10.51
C GLY A 146 5.56 -4.24 11.76
N GLN A 147 6.85 -4.14 11.96
CA GLN A 147 7.44 -3.36 13.05
C GLN A 147 7.32 -1.87 12.73
N ALA A 148 7.11 -1.05 13.75
CA ALA A 148 7.20 0.39 13.58
C ALA A 148 8.63 0.80 13.20
N ALA A 149 8.77 1.71 12.25
CA ALA A 149 10.05 2.25 11.84
C ALA A 149 10.72 3.02 13.00
N SER A 150 12.05 2.98 13.07
CA SER A 150 12.79 3.75 14.06
C SER A 150 12.99 5.20 13.62
N LEU A 151 13.15 6.12 14.61
CA LEU A 151 13.57 7.48 14.31
C LEU A 151 15.12 7.58 14.20
N PRO A 152 15.66 8.43 13.33
CA PRO A 152 14.94 9.29 12.38
C PRO A 152 14.36 8.50 11.20
N PHE A 153 13.08 8.71 10.93
CA PHE A 153 12.42 8.19 9.73
C PHE A 153 12.61 9.18 8.59
N LYS A 154 13.03 8.70 7.43
CA LYS A 154 13.28 9.53 6.24
C LYS A 154 12.68 8.85 5.01
N GLU A 155 12.01 9.64 4.17
CA GLU A 155 11.50 9.18 2.88
C GLU A 155 11.78 10.24 1.81
N SER A 156 12.56 9.86 0.80
CA SER A 156 12.88 10.67 -0.38
C SER A 156 12.21 10.15 -1.65
N PHE A 157 11.35 9.13 -1.52
CA PHE A 157 10.57 8.56 -2.61
C PHE A 157 11.38 7.96 -3.77
N VAL A 158 12.58 7.50 -3.50
CA VAL A 158 13.47 6.86 -4.49
C VAL A 158 13.20 5.36 -4.59
N ASN A 159 13.06 4.86 -5.82
CA ASN A 159 13.25 3.46 -6.23
C ASN A 159 12.34 2.37 -5.66
N ALA A 160 11.21 2.66 -5.01
CA ALA A 160 10.26 1.62 -4.62
C ALA A 160 8.82 2.13 -4.64
N GLY A 161 7.87 1.25 -4.90
CA GLY A 161 6.45 1.56 -4.74
C GLY A 161 6.15 2.00 -3.30
N LEU A 162 5.29 3.00 -3.13
CA LEU A 162 4.93 3.54 -1.82
C LEU A 162 4.37 2.44 -0.89
N GLU A 163 3.55 1.57 -1.43
CA GLU A 163 2.90 0.49 -0.69
C GLU A 163 3.91 -0.54 -0.15
N HIS A 164 5.00 -0.76 -0.89
CA HIS A 164 6.06 -1.67 -0.47
C HIS A 164 6.78 -1.18 0.80
N LYS A 165 6.84 0.12 1.00
CA LYS A 165 7.41 0.76 2.18
C LYS A 165 6.39 1.01 3.29
N GLY A 166 5.21 0.41 3.23
CA GLY A 166 4.15 0.57 4.21
C GLY A 166 3.35 1.87 4.10
N TRP A 167 3.57 2.68 3.07
CA TRP A 167 2.73 3.82 2.76
C TRP A 167 1.36 3.37 2.28
N GLN A 168 0.33 4.04 2.74
CA GLN A 168 -1.05 3.80 2.37
C GLN A 168 -1.62 5.03 1.67
N LYS A 169 -2.56 4.81 0.77
CA LYS A 169 -3.27 5.86 0.04
C LYS A 169 -4.75 5.81 0.39
N ALA A 170 -5.39 6.97 0.48
CA ALA A 170 -6.82 7.08 0.63
C ALA A 170 -7.34 8.28 -0.17
N THR A 171 -8.55 8.19 -0.68
CA THR A 171 -9.20 9.24 -1.48
C THR A 171 -10.58 9.54 -0.92
N THR A 172 -11.01 10.80 -1.04
CA THR A 172 -12.40 11.20 -0.82
C THR A 172 -13.23 11.19 -2.11
N GLN A 173 -12.60 10.86 -3.24
CA GLN A 173 -13.31 10.73 -4.52
C GLN A 173 -14.20 9.49 -4.53
N ASN A 174 -15.46 9.66 -4.85
CA ASN A 174 -16.50 8.64 -4.84
C ASN A 174 -16.97 8.33 -6.27
N ASP A 175 -16.04 8.15 -7.22
CA ASP A 175 -16.38 7.91 -8.62
C ASP A 175 -16.16 6.45 -8.98
N GLU A 176 -17.24 5.74 -9.30
CA GLU A 176 -17.19 4.34 -9.78
C GLU A 176 -16.44 4.18 -11.12
N TYR A 177 -16.26 5.25 -11.88
CA TYR A 177 -15.64 5.23 -13.19
C TYR A 177 -14.14 5.48 -13.22
N TYR A 178 -13.57 6.10 -12.18
CA TYR A 178 -12.17 6.54 -12.16
C TYR A 178 -11.46 6.13 -10.88
N THR A 179 -11.03 4.88 -10.81
CA THR A 179 -10.05 4.43 -9.83
C THR A 179 -8.66 4.78 -10.35
N TYR A 180 -8.08 5.87 -9.91
CA TYR A 180 -6.68 6.16 -10.19
C TYR A 180 -5.92 6.48 -8.91
N ASP A 181 -4.65 6.13 -8.92
CA ASP A 181 -3.71 6.53 -7.88
C ASP A 181 -3.35 8.00 -8.07
N ALA A 182 -3.96 8.88 -7.29
CA ALA A 182 -3.61 10.30 -7.33
C ALA A 182 -2.16 10.54 -6.89
N TRP A 183 -1.73 9.88 -5.81
CA TRP A 183 -0.35 9.89 -5.38
C TRP A 183 0.48 8.85 -6.13
N CYS A 184 1.53 9.31 -6.80
CA CYS A 184 2.49 8.46 -7.51
C CYS A 184 3.93 8.94 -7.27
N LEU A 185 4.89 8.03 -7.46
CA LEU A 185 6.29 8.40 -7.52
C LEU A 185 6.60 9.06 -8.87
N SER A 186 7.43 10.07 -8.84
CA SER A 186 7.82 10.83 -10.03
C SER A 186 9.30 11.16 -9.99
N SER A 187 9.98 11.12 -11.11
CA SER A 187 11.31 11.69 -11.29
C SER A 187 11.25 13.07 -11.96
N GLU A 188 10.09 13.42 -12.49
CA GLU A 188 9.84 14.69 -13.15
C GLU A 188 8.33 14.92 -13.23
N ALA A 189 7.88 16.13 -12.94
CA ALA A 189 6.51 16.55 -13.21
C ALA A 189 6.53 17.87 -13.99
N THR A 190 5.44 18.16 -14.68
CA THR A 190 5.28 19.42 -15.43
C THR A 190 4.09 20.20 -14.89
N MET A 191 4.31 21.43 -14.56
CA MET A 191 3.28 22.38 -14.17
C MET A 191 3.14 23.46 -15.23
N TYR A 192 1.92 23.78 -15.62
CA TYR A 192 1.62 24.95 -16.43
C TYR A 192 1.55 26.20 -15.54
N TYR A 193 2.36 27.19 -15.84
CA TYR A 193 2.41 28.43 -15.08
C TYR A 193 1.75 29.57 -15.87
N LEU A 194 0.59 30.03 -15.40
CA LEU A 194 -0.30 30.94 -16.13
C LEU A 194 0.28 32.35 -16.38
N LEU A 195 1.23 32.79 -15.56
CA LEU A 195 1.74 34.19 -15.67
C LEU A 195 2.52 34.49 -16.96
N ASN A 196 3.07 33.48 -17.62
CA ASN A 196 3.91 33.67 -18.82
C ASN A 196 3.63 32.64 -19.93
N ASP A 197 2.54 31.89 -19.85
CA ASP A 197 2.27 30.73 -20.75
C ASP A 197 3.42 29.72 -20.82
N GLU A 198 4.18 29.55 -19.72
CA GLU A 198 5.31 28.68 -19.64
C GLU A 198 5.02 27.40 -18.84
N TYR A 199 5.67 26.30 -19.27
CA TYR A 199 5.67 25.07 -18.51
C TYR A 199 6.88 25.04 -17.59
N ILE A 200 6.66 24.83 -16.29
CA ILE A 200 7.72 24.63 -15.31
C ILE A 200 7.88 23.14 -15.08
N ARG A 201 9.12 22.67 -15.18
CA ARG A 201 9.48 21.30 -14.80
C ARG A 201 9.80 21.26 -13.32
N ILE A 202 9.15 20.34 -12.62
CA ILE A 202 9.43 20.03 -11.24
C ILE A 202 10.38 18.83 -11.26
N LEU A 203 11.54 19.00 -10.67
CA LEU A 203 12.56 17.97 -10.46
C LEU A 203 12.64 17.67 -8.97
N PRO A 204 13.22 16.53 -8.55
CA PRO A 204 13.45 16.23 -7.14
C PRO A 204 14.10 17.40 -6.39
N GLN A 205 13.77 17.54 -5.11
CA GLN A 205 14.27 18.62 -4.27
C GLN A 205 15.79 18.53 -4.04
N ASP A 206 16.29 17.32 -4.00
CA ASP A 206 17.72 17.01 -3.94
C ASP A 206 18.22 16.38 -5.25
N ASP A 207 19.40 15.81 -5.26
CA ASP A 207 19.99 15.22 -6.47
C ASP A 207 19.64 13.73 -6.63
N ASP A 208 18.63 13.22 -5.92
CA ASP A 208 18.15 11.87 -6.09
C ASP A 208 17.17 11.75 -7.27
N ASN A 209 16.50 10.60 -7.42
CA ASN A 209 15.69 10.31 -8.60
C ASN A 209 14.18 10.29 -8.31
N GLY A 210 13.73 10.82 -7.18
CA GLY A 210 12.34 10.65 -6.83
C GLY A 210 11.72 11.77 -6.00
N PHE A 211 10.42 11.91 -6.14
CA PHE A 211 9.54 12.67 -5.26
C PHE A 211 8.12 12.11 -5.40
N ALA A 212 7.24 12.38 -4.45
CA ALA A 212 5.84 12.03 -4.57
C ALA A 212 5.06 13.17 -5.23
N SER A 213 4.23 12.83 -6.21
CA SER A 213 3.37 13.78 -6.91
C SER A 213 1.92 13.31 -6.86
N CYS A 214 1.02 14.21 -6.49
CA CYS A 214 -0.42 14.02 -6.53
C CYS A 214 -0.99 14.78 -7.73
N LYS A 215 -1.79 14.10 -8.56
CA LYS A 215 -2.43 14.70 -9.73
C LYS A 215 -3.92 14.81 -9.49
N PHE A 216 -4.46 16.01 -9.63
CA PHE A 216 -5.89 16.22 -9.76
C PHE A 216 -6.27 16.37 -11.23
N TYR A 217 -7.42 15.80 -11.62
CA TYR A 217 -7.93 15.89 -12.98
C TYR A 217 -9.03 16.96 -13.10
N GLY A 218 -9.39 17.33 -14.34
CA GLY A 218 -10.36 18.39 -14.63
C GLY A 218 -11.76 18.19 -14.06
N TYR A 219 -12.09 16.96 -13.70
CA TYR A 219 -13.34 16.60 -13.05
C TYR A 219 -13.22 16.50 -11.51
N SER A 220 -12.04 16.73 -10.94
CA SER A 220 -11.85 16.78 -9.49
C SER A 220 -12.61 17.95 -8.89
N GLU A 221 -13.32 17.71 -7.80
CA GLU A 221 -14.16 18.71 -7.14
C GLU A 221 -13.37 19.55 -6.13
N ASP A 222 -13.89 20.73 -5.79
CA ASP A 222 -13.38 21.54 -4.69
C ASP A 222 -13.51 20.78 -3.37
N GLY A 223 -12.41 20.76 -2.60
CA GLY A 223 -12.34 20.01 -1.36
C GLY A 223 -12.01 18.52 -1.51
N GLN A 224 -11.86 17.98 -2.72
CA GLN A 224 -11.36 16.63 -2.92
C GLN A 224 -10.01 16.47 -2.24
N THR A 225 -9.84 15.37 -1.52
CA THR A 225 -8.63 15.10 -0.74
C THR A 225 -8.05 13.75 -1.13
N GLU A 226 -6.76 13.75 -1.38
CA GLU A 226 -5.95 12.56 -1.64
C GLU A 226 -4.90 12.42 -0.54
N SER A 227 -5.00 11.35 0.24
CA SER A 227 -4.18 11.13 1.41
C SER A 227 -2.99 10.21 1.11
N LEU A 228 -1.83 10.55 1.66
CA LEU A 228 -0.65 9.71 1.73
C LEU A 228 -0.32 9.49 3.22
N ILE A 229 -0.44 8.24 3.69
CA ILE A 229 -0.32 7.86 5.09
C ILE A 229 0.96 7.07 5.29
N SER A 230 1.81 7.51 6.22
CA SER A 230 3.09 6.86 6.51
C SER A 230 2.93 5.50 7.19
N PRO A 231 3.96 4.64 7.16
CA PRO A 231 4.09 3.55 8.12
C PRO A 231 4.14 4.09 9.56
N ARG A 232 3.94 3.20 10.53
CA ARG A 232 4.10 3.55 11.95
C ARG A 232 5.56 3.84 12.27
N MET A 233 5.79 4.79 13.15
CA MET A 233 7.10 5.16 13.65
C MET A 233 7.12 5.03 15.16
N ALA A 234 8.05 4.26 15.71
CA ALA A 234 8.25 4.14 17.14
C ALA A 234 8.94 5.39 17.67
N VAL A 235 8.28 6.11 18.57
CA VAL A 235 8.86 7.33 19.17
C VAL A 235 9.57 7.05 20.48
N GLY A 236 9.35 5.88 21.09
CA GLY A 236 10.04 5.44 22.30
C GLY A 236 9.90 6.44 23.45
N GLU A 237 11.04 6.79 24.07
CA GLU A 237 11.08 7.77 25.16
C GLU A 237 11.27 9.23 24.68
N THR A 238 11.12 9.46 23.37
CA THR A 238 11.29 10.78 22.76
C THR A 238 10.19 11.73 23.24
N LYS A 239 10.57 12.87 23.82
CA LYS A 239 9.59 13.86 24.29
C LYS A 239 9.01 14.72 23.19
N ASN A 240 9.81 15.04 22.20
CA ASN A 240 9.37 15.84 21.05
C ASN A 240 9.94 15.25 19.76
N VAL A 241 9.16 15.31 18.71
CA VAL A 241 9.60 15.02 17.34
C VAL A 241 9.44 16.25 16.46
N LYS A 242 10.33 16.43 15.51
CA LYS A 242 10.18 17.38 14.42
C LYS A 242 9.78 16.61 13.17
N VAL A 243 8.65 16.96 12.59
CA VAL A 243 8.23 16.50 11.27
C VAL A 243 8.54 17.58 10.27
N SER A 244 9.22 17.25 9.18
CA SER A 244 9.48 18.17 8.07
C SER A 244 9.31 17.49 6.74
N PHE A 245 8.98 18.27 5.72
CA PHE A 245 8.90 17.85 4.33
C PHE A 245 9.09 19.06 3.41
N TYR A 246 9.43 18.81 2.16
CA TYR A 246 9.42 19.84 1.12
C TYR A 246 8.14 19.76 0.31
N TYR A 247 7.61 20.94 -0.03
CA TYR A 247 6.45 21.13 -0.87
C TYR A 247 6.82 22.06 -2.02
N TRP A 248 6.45 21.65 -3.27
CA TRP A 248 6.63 22.54 -4.41
C TRP A 248 5.59 23.64 -4.37
N ASN A 249 5.99 24.80 -3.88
CA ASN A 249 5.11 25.93 -3.64
C ASN A 249 5.02 26.86 -4.84
N THR A 250 3.84 27.41 -5.07
CA THR A 250 3.53 28.30 -6.18
C THR A 250 2.71 29.50 -5.73
N LEU A 251 2.51 30.48 -6.63
CA LEU A 251 1.63 31.61 -6.39
C LEU A 251 0.15 31.15 -6.34
N GLU A 252 -0.65 31.83 -5.53
CA GLU A 252 -2.07 31.55 -5.34
C GLU A 252 -2.87 31.56 -6.66
N ASP A 253 -2.55 32.48 -7.58
CA ASP A 253 -3.21 32.56 -8.90
C ASP A 253 -2.93 31.33 -9.78
N ALA A 254 -1.83 30.64 -9.56
CA ALA A 254 -1.45 29.44 -10.31
C ALA A 254 -1.97 28.16 -9.65
N ASN A 255 -2.05 28.11 -8.32
CA ASN A 255 -2.48 26.94 -7.58
C ASN A 255 -2.99 27.31 -6.19
N LYS A 256 -4.27 27.07 -5.95
CA LYS A 256 -4.89 27.25 -4.63
C LYS A 256 -4.84 25.98 -3.77
N SER A 257 -4.46 24.85 -4.36
CA SER A 257 -4.39 23.58 -3.63
C SER A 257 -3.32 23.61 -2.54
N GLU A 258 -3.53 22.89 -1.47
CA GLU A 258 -2.65 22.85 -0.30
C GLU A 258 -2.30 21.43 0.12
N VAL A 259 -1.27 21.28 0.92
CA VAL A 259 -0.97 20.06 1.65
C VAL A 259 -1.22 20.30 3.13
N LYS A 260 -2.01 19.42 3.74
CA LYS A 260 -2.26 19.40 5.19
C LYS A 260 -1.52 18.24 5.82
N LEU A 261 -0.73 18.54 6.85
CA LEU A 261 -0.08 17.53 7.67
C LEU A 261 -0.97 17.18 8.87
N TYR A 262 -1.31 15.91 8.96
CA TYR A 262 -2.00 15.34 10.11
C TYR A 262 -1.08 14.36 10.84
N VAL A 263 -1.36 14.17 12.12
CA VAL A 263 -0.70 13.17 12.95
C VAL A 263 -1.74 12.32 13.68
N SER A 264 -1.42 11.06 13.85
CA SER A 264 -2.14 10.12 14.71
C SER A 264 -1.15 9.53 15.69
N ARG A 265 -1.50 9.56 16.99
CA ARG A 265 -0.71 9.02 18.09
C ARG A 265 -1.37 7.74 18.58
N ASP A 266 -0.60 6.65 18.69
CA ASP A 266 -1.07 5.33 19.17
C ASP A 266 -2.36 4.84 18.50
N GLY A 267 -2.50 5.12 17.17
CA GLY A 267 -3.69 4.76 16.39
C GLY A 267 -4.94 5.58 16.70
N GLY A 268 -4.83 6.69 17.45
CA GLY A 268 -5.94 7.61 17.72
C GLY A 268 -6.34 8.48 16.53
N ASP A 269 -7.25 9.41 16.76
CA ASP A 269 -7.79 10.31 15.74
C ASP A 269 -6.71 11.17 15.07
N TRP A 270 -6.98 11.54 13.82
CA TRP A 270 -6.10 12.40 13.03
C TRP A 270 -6.23 13.87 13.45
N GLU A 271 -5.15 14.47 13.92
CA GLU A 271 -5.03 15.88 14.29
C GLU A 271 -4.32 16.66 13.16
N ASN A 272 -4.95 17.70 12.59
CA ASN A 272 -4.27 18.62 11.68
C ASN A 272 -3.29 19.50 12.48
N VAL A 273 -2.02 19.47 12.12
CA VAL A 273 -0.97 20.20 12.85
C VAL A 273 -0.27 21.27 12.02
N LEU A 274 -0.44 21.24 10.68
CA LEU A 274 0.17 22.20 9.77
C LEU A 274 -0.56 22.15 8.41
N SER A 275 -0.68 23.33 7.76
CA SER A 275 -1.10 23.46 6.36
C SER A 275 -0.10 24.32 5.61
N THR A 276 0.20 23.95 4.37
CA THR A 276 0.98 24.79 3.47
C THR A 276 0.16 26.01 3.03
N LYS A 277 0.83 27.02 2.53
CA LYS A 277 0.19 28.23 1.99
C LYS A 277 0.82 28.56 0.65
N PRO A 278 0.04 29.03 -0.34
CA PRO A 278 0.59 29.53 -1.59
C PRO A 278 1.55 30.70 -1.35
N LEU A 279 2.45 30.91 -2.29
CA LEU A 279 3.31 32.10 -2.29
C LEU A 279 2.46 33.33 -2.63
N THR A 280 2.74 34.45 -1.97
CA THR A 280 2.16 35.77 -2.30
C THR A 280 2.94 36.50 -3.38
N GLU A 281 4.21 36.16 -3.53
CA GLU A 281 5.12 36.72 -4.56
C GLU A 281 6.30 35.76 -4.80
N GLY A 282 7.01 35.95 -5.90
CA GLY A 282 8.23 35.20 -6.22
C GLY A 282 8.02 34.18 -7.32
N MET A 283 8.91 33.20 -7.39
CA MET A 283 8.88 32.10 -8.37
C MET A 283 8.54 30.79 -7.69
N PRO A 284 7.83 29.88 -8.37
CA PRO A 284 7.58 28.54 -7.85
C PRO A 284 8.87 27.83 -7.47
N GLN A 285 8.90 27.24 -6.29
CA GLN A 285 10.08 26.57 -5.75
C GLN A 285 9.74 25.56 -4.66
N TRP A 286 10.68 24.68 -4.35
CA TRP A 286 10.63 23.86 -3.17
C TRP A 286 10.76 24.71 -1.91
N GLU A 287 9.81 24.59 -0.99
CA GLU A 287 9.87 25.19 0.34
C GLU A 287 9.76 24.11 1.41
N GLN A 288 10.57 24.24 2.46
CA GLN A 288 10.51 23.32 3.59
C GLN A 288 9.46 23.77 4.59
N TYR A 289 8.59 22.84 4.94
CA TYR A 289 7.62 22.97 6.03
C TYR A 289 8.02 22.08 7.18
N SER A 290 7.86 22.55 8.40
CA SER A 290 8.16 21.73 9.57
C SER A 290 7.28 22.06 10.77
N LYS A 291 7.09 21.07 11.63
CA LYS A 291 6.34 21.17 12.88
C LYS A 291 6.99 20.35 13.98
N VAL A 292 7.18 20.96 15.14
CA VAL A 292 7.58 20.26 16.36
C VAL A 292 6.32 19.85 17.13
N LEU A 293 6.30 18.59 17.54
CA LEU A 293 5.16 17.93 18.18
C LEU A 293 5.60 17.32 19.52
N SER A 294 4.79 17.47 20.56
CA SER A 294 4.98 16.74 21.81
C SER A 294 4.54 15.28 21.64
N MET A 295 5.38 14.37 22.16
CA MET A 295 5.15 12.92 22.16
C MET A 295 4.94 12.38 23.58
N GLU A 296 4.60 13.23 24.53
CA GLU A 296 4.37 12.80 25.91
C GLU A 296 3.24 11.77 25.99
N GLY A 297 3.56 10.59 26.52
CA GLY A 297 2.62 9.48 26.61
C GLY A 297 2.34 8.74 25.29
N THR A 298 3.08 9.06 24.21
CA THR A 298 2.94 8.44 22.90
C THR A 298 4.02 7.39 22.70
N THR A 299 3.65 6.23 22.18
CA THR A 299 4.59 5.15 21.81
C THR A 299 4.79 5.08 20.30
N ASP A 300 3.73 5.27 19.52
CA ASP A 300 3.71 5.17 18.08
C ASP A 300 3.14 6.44 17.42
N LEU A 301 3.73 6.85 16.33
CA LEU A 301 3.30 7.99 15.51
C LEU A 301 3.05 7.55 14.07
N ARG A 302 1.98 8.06 13.47
CA ARG A 302 1.82 8.12 12.01
C ARG A 302 1.62 9.55 11.58
N ILE A 303 2.11 9.87 10.39
CA ILE A 303 1.78 11.12 9.72
C ILE A 303 0.91 10.83 8.49
N LYS A 304 0.08 11.79 8.16
CA LYS A 304 -0.73 11.77 6.93
C LYS A 304 -0.59 13.13 6.24
N LEU A 305 -0.29 13.09 4.95
CA LEU A 305 -0.24 14.26 4.08
C LEU A 305 -1.45 14.22 3.16
N ASP A 306 -2.37 15.15 3.38
CA ASP A 306 -3.56 15.33 2.56
C ASP A 306 -3.29 16.39 1.51
N ALA A 307 -3.24 16.01 0.24
CA ALA A 307 -3.36 16.93 -0.87
C ALA A 307 -4.82 17.34 -1.00
N VAL A 308 -5.11 18.63 -0.84
CA VAL A 308 -6.48 19.17 -0.89
C VAL A 308 -6.63 20.05 -2.13
N ARG A 309 -7.57 19.67 -2.99
CA ARG A 309 -7.92 20.45 -4.16
C ARG A 309 -8.78 21.64 -3.76
N HIS A 310 -8.47 22.81 -4.32
CA HIS A 310 -9.32 23.99 -4.30
C HIS A 310 -9.63 24.44 -5.71
N ASP A 311 -10.69 25.20 -5.87
CA ASP A 311 -11.10 25.79 -7.16
C ASP A 311 -9.94 26.56 -7.80
N GLY A 312 -9.71 26.33 -9.08
CA GLY A 312 -8.64 26.98 -9.81
C GLY A 312 -7.99 26.06 -10.84
N PRO A 313 -6.81 26.44 -11.35
CA PRO A 313 -6.06 25.62 -12.29
C PRO A 313 -5.74 24.23 -11.74
N ILE A 314 -5.71 23.26 -12.64
CA ILE A 314 -5.33 21.89 -12.30
C ILE A 314 -3.81 21.82 -12.28
N VAL A 315 -3.27 21.46 -11.13
CA VAL A 315 -1.82 21.37 -10.92
C VAL A 315 -1.44 20.13 -10.16
N ASN A 316 -0.18 19.71 -10.36
CA ASN A 316 0.41 18.67 -9.56
C ASN A 316 0.82 19.24 -8.20
N ILE A 317 0.44 18.56 -7.13
CA ILE A 317 0.98 18.79 -5.80
C ILE A 317 2.17 17.86 -5.66
N SER A 318 3.34 18.41 -5.32
CA SER A 318 4.56 17.61 -5.18
C SER A 318 5.17 17.83 -3.81
N ILE A 319 5.58 16.71 -3.18
CA ILE A 319 6.26 16.68 -1.89
C ILE A 319 7.52 15.82 -2.00
N ASP A 320 8.51 16.13 -1.17
CA ASP A 320 9.79 15.44 -1.16
C ASP A 320 10.43 15.50 0.22
N ASN A 321 11.41 14.63 0.46
CA ASN A 321 12.29 14.63 1.62
C ASN A 321 11.53 14.75 2.95
N ILE A 322 10.61 13.83 3.20
CA ILE A 322 9.97 13.72 4.51
C ILE A 322 10.99 13.27 5.54
N CYS A 323 11.03 13.98 6.68
CA CYS A 323 11.84 13.60 7.81
C CYS A 323 11.05 13.72 9.11
N VAL A 324 11.11 12.66 9.92
CA VAL A 324 10.60 12.64 11.31
C VAL A 324 11.75 12.28 12.21
N GLU A 325 12.14 13.18 13.10
CA GLU A 325 13.30 13.00 13.96
C GLU A 325 13.04 13.48 15.40
N ALA A 326 13.75 12.86 16.34
CA ALA A 326 13.75 13.32 17.72
C ALA A 326 14.38 14.72 17.83
N THR A 327 13.78 15.60 18.64
CA THR A 327 14.29 16.96 18.84
C THR A 327 14.20 17.38 20.30
N THR A 328 15.11 18.29 20.70
CA THR A 328 15.04 18.96 22.00
C THR A 328 14.29 20.29 21.93
N GLU A 329 13.87 20.70 20.72
CA GLU A 329 13.08 21.90 20.54
C GLU A 329 11.70 21.74 21.21
N THR A 330 11.23 22.78 21.89
CA THR A 330 9.88 22.84 22.46
C THR A 330 9.02 23.70 21.55
N GLY A 331 7.93 23.12 21.03
CA GLY A 331 7.13 23.64 19.94
C GLY A 331 6.72 25.11 20.03
N ILE A 332 7.40 25.95 19.26
CA ILE A 332 6.85 27.19 18.70
C ILE A 332 6.84 26.95 17.19
N SER A 333 5.63 27.04 16.58
CA SER A 333 5.50 26.92 15.14
C SER A 333 6.25 28.06 14.46
N SER A 334 7.35 27.72 13.79
CA SER A 334 7.99 28.62 12.84
C SER A 334 7.98 27.97 11.48
N VAL A 335 7.42 28.66 10.49
CA VAL A 335 7.82 28.43 9.11
C VAL A 335 9.27 28.90 9.04
N THR A 336 10.23 27.99 9.16
CA THR A 336 11.63 28.29 8.94
C THR A 336 11.98 27.88 7.53
N THR A 337 12.20 28.86 6.69
CA THR A 337 12.99 28.67 5.48
C THR A 337 14.44 28.40 5.92
N GLY A 338 14.87 27.12 5.97
CA GLY A 338 16.28 26.81 6.17
C GLY A 338 16.58 25.59 7.05
N ASP A 339 17.23 24.67 6.40
CA ASP A 339 18.28 23.73 6.82
C ASP A 339 18.27 23.19 8.25
N ASP A 340 17.80 21.95 8.45
CA ASP A 340 18.40 21.01 9.41
C ASP A 340 17.95 19.54 9.31
N CYS A 341 17.52 19.05 8.14
CA CYS A 341 17.64 17.62 7.85
C CYS A 341 18.83 17.42 6.91
N GLN A 342 19.99 17.12 7.47
CA GLN A 342 21.29 16.97 6.82
C GLN A 342 21.40 17.76 5.50
N ALA A 343 21.85 19.01 5.61
CA ALA A 343 22.19 19.81 4.46
C ALA A 343 23.09 18.98 3.54
N HIS A 344 22.61 18.69 2.34
CA HIS A 344 23.42 18.01 1.32
C HIS A 344 24.73 18.76 1.17
N THR A 345 25.84 18.05 1.27
CA THR A 345 27.17 18.67 1.16
C THR A 345 27.68 18.47 -0.25
N ASP A 346 27.67 19.53 -1.03
CA ASP A 346 28.26 19.58 -2.36
C ASP A 346 29.72 19.91 -2.29
N TYR A 347 30.49 19.30 -3.18
CA TYR A 347 31.91 19.57 -3.35
C TYR A 347 32.17 20.12 -4.73
N PHE A 348 32.96 21.19 -4.80
CA PHE A 348 33.35 21.81 -6.06
C PHE A 348 34.86 22.01 -6.12
N THR A 349 35.40 21.93 -7.32
CA THR A 349 36.76 22.45 -7.57
C THR A 349 36.77 23.96 -7.39
N ILE A 350 37.95 24.55 -7.28
CA ILE A 350 38.10 26.02 -7.22
C ILE A 350 37.66 26.72 -8.52
N SER A 351 37.52 25.97 -9.61
CA SER A 351 36.97 26.43 -10.88
C SER A 351 35.42 26.34 -10.95
N GLY A 352 34.76 25.88 -9.88
CA GLY A 352 33.30 25.78 -9.81
C GLY A 352 32.71 24.48 -10.40
N THR A 353 33.52 23.53 -10.81
CA THR A 353 33.04 22.22 -11.28
C THR A 353 32.62 21.36 -10.09
N ARG A 354 31.39 20.88 -10.09
CA ARG A 354 30.88 19.96 -9.06
C ARG A 354 31.58 18.60 -9.18
N ILE A 355 31.97 18.04 -8.05
CA ILE A 355 32.66 16.75 -7.95
C ILE A 355 32.08 15.92 -6.79
N ASN A 356 32.31 14.62 -6.82
CA ASN A 356 32.07 13.77 -5.66
C ASN A 356 32.98 14.15 -4.49
N ARG A 357 32.67 13.67 -3.28
CA ARG A 357 33.51 13.93 -2.09
C ARG A 357 34.99 13.70 -2.44
N PRO A 358 35.85 14.74 -2.35
CA PRO A 358 37.22 14.61 -2.77
C PRO A 358 38.02 13.71 -1.82
N THR A 359 38.83 12.83 -2.40
CA THR A 359 39.75 11.94 -1.66
C THR A 359 41.21 12.28 -1.91
N ALA A 360 41.51 13.19 -2.82
CA ALA A 360 42.87 13.65 -3.11
C ALA A 360 43.20 14.96 -2.37
N PRO A 361 44.46 15.18 -2.01
CA PRO A 361 44.91 16.48 -1.47
C PRO A 361 44.59 17.61 -2.46
N GLY A 362 44.09 18.72 -1.94
CA GLY A 362 43.72 19.86 -2.78
C GLY A 362 42.84 20.88 -2.05
N THR A 363 42.52 21.95 -2.78
CA THR A 363 41.57 22.96 -2.31
C THR A 363 40.24 22.81 -2.99
N TYR A 364 39.18 22.78 -2.18
CA TYR A 364 37.81 22.54 -2.63
C TYR A 364 36.85 23.58 -2.05
N ILE A 365 35.77 23.83 -2.73
CA ILE A 365 34.65 24.59 -2.20
C ILE A 365 33.62 23.56 -1.72
N VAL A 366 33.22 23.66 -0.48
CA VAL A 366 32.22 22.81 0.15
C VAL A 366 30.99 23.67 0.43
N ARG A 367 29.87 23.32 -0.16
CA ARG A 367 28.58 23.95 0.12
C ARG A 367 27.76 22.97 0.95
N THR A 368 27.34 23.42 2.13
CA THR A 368 26.41 22.69 2.99
C THR A 368 25.21 23.61 3.23
N GLY A 369 24.09 23.33 2.57
CA GLY A 369 22.94 24.23 2.51
C GLY A 369 23.34 25.60 1.94
N LYS A 370 23.05 26.69 2.68
CA LYS A 370 23.44 28.07 2.31
C LYS A 370 24.89 28.42 2.69
N SER A 371 25.58 27.56 3.44
CA SER A 371 26.94 27.81 3.89
C SER A 371 27.94 27.30 2.85
N VAL A 372 28.82 28.20 2.40
CA VAL A 372 29.92 27.88 1.48
C VAL A 372 31.26 28.08 2.21
N LYS A 373 32.08 27.04 2.21
CA LYS A 373 33.40 27.07 2.86
C LYS A 373 34.50 26.61 1.90
N LYS A 374 35.65 27.23 1.95
CA LYS A 374 36.88 26.73 1.33
C LYS A 374 37.52 25.71 2.24
N VAL A 375 37.75 24.51 1.76
CA VAL A 375 38.36 23.40 2.52
C VAL A 375 39.63 22.97 1.82
N VAL A 376 40.70 22.79 2.58
CA VAL A 376 41.97 22.25 2.11
C VAL A 376 42.14 20.85 2.66
N LEU A 377 42.13 19.87 1.77
CA LEU A 377 42.48 18.49 2.07
C LEU A 377 43.99 18.35 1.96
N LYS A 378 44.64 17.86 3.04
CA LYS A 378 46.08 17.66 3.09
C LYS A 378 46.44 16.22 2.70
#